data_9de14b4c0fadce2272e95fb43565e87d
#
_entry.id   9de14b4c0fadce2272e95fb43565e87d
#
_cell.length_a   1.000
_cell.length_b   1.000
_cell.length_c   1.000
_cell.angle_alpha   90.00
_cell.angle_beta   90.00
_cell.angle_gamma   90.00
#
_symmetry.space_group_name_H-M   'P 1'
#
loop_
_entity.id
_entity.type
_entity.pdbx_description
1 polymer ?
#
loop_
_entity_poly.entity_id
_entity_poly.type
_entity_poly.pdbx_seq_one_letter_code
_entity_poly.pdbx_strand_id
1 'polypeptide(L)'
;GGVLMTGNELATAIAYGATPKIVISDNGIYGTIRTHQEREYPGRVSGTNLVNPDFTAWANSFGIVAYKLGLGDDIEATVKAFLAEPGASVLHVKSSKVSLSAFGVLKA
;
A
#
# COMPACT_ATOMS: atom_id res chain seq x y z
N GLY A 1 0.55 7.04 0.68
CA GLY A 1 1.33 8.24 0.28
C GLY A 1 2.84 8.04 0.37
N GLY A 2 3.31 7.29 1.36
CA GLY A 2 4.75 7.15 1.60
C GLY A 2 5.53 6.59 0.41
N VAL A 3 5.02 5.54 -0.21
CA VAL A 3 5.70 4.91 -1.35
C VAL A 3 5.78 5.83 -2.57
N LEU A 4 4.82 6.75 -2.71
CA LEU A 4 4.80 7.67 -3.85
C LEU A 4 5.84 8.80 -3.73
N MET A 5 6.41 9.01 -2.56
CA MET A 5 7.42 10.05 -2.37
C MET A 5 8.75 9.71 -3.04
N THR A 6 9.22 8.46 -2.89
CA THR A 6 10.52 8.01 -3.40
C THR A 6 10.47 6.62 -4.03
N GLY A 7 9.30 6.15 -4.41
CA GLY A 7 9.14 4.81 -4.99
C GLY A 7 9.87 4.60 -6.31
N ASN A 8 10.22 5.67 -7.01
CA ASN A 8 11.06 5.63 -8.21
C ASN A 8 12.44 5.01 -7.96
N GLU A 9 12.89 4.88 -6.72
CA GLU A 9 14.13 4.18 -6.36
C GLU A 9 14.08 2.68 -6.67
N LEU A 10 12.91 2.14 -7.01
CA LEU A 10 12.81 0.78 -7.55
C LEU A 10 13.63 0.61 -8.84
N ALA A 11 13.74 1.66 -9.65
CA ALA A 11 14.59 1.63 -10.82
C ALA A 11 16.05 1.39 -10.43
N THR A 12 16.53 2.02 -9.36
CA THR A 12 17.87 1.79 -8.81
C THR A 12 18.05 0.37 -8.33
N ALA A 13 17.07 -0.17 -7.60
CA ALA A 13 17.12 -1.54 -7.11
C ALA A 13 17.25 -2.54 -8.25
N ILE A 14 16.49 -2.37 -9.31
CA ILE A 14 16.55 -3.24 -10.49
C ILE A 14 17.89 -3.09 -11.21
N ALA A 15 18.39 -1.87 -11.35
CA ALA A 15 19.68 -1.62 -12.02
C ALA A 15 20.85 -2.30 -11.30
N TYR A 16 20.79 -2.43 -9.99
CA TYR A 16 21.83 -3.09 -9.18
C TYR A 16 21.53 -4.54 -8.83
N GLY A 17 20.49 -5.13 -9.39
CA GLY A 17 20.15 -6.54 -9.16
C GLY A 17 19.64 -6.85 -7.76
N ALA A 18 19.16 -5.85 -7.02
CA ALA A 18 18.53 -6.06 -5.74
C ALA A 18 17.15 -6.73 -5.89
N THR A 19 16.78 -7.54 -4.92
CA THR A 19 15.53 -8.30 -4.94
C THR A 19 14.62 -7.98 -3.73
N PRO A 20 14.20 -6.70 -3.56
CA PRO A 20 13.39 -6.34 -2.42
C PRO A 20 12.01 -6.99 -2.46
N LYS A 21 11.48 -7.29 -1.29
CA LYS A 21 10.09 -7.70 -1.09
C LYS A 21 9.35 -6.53 -0.46
N ILE A 22 8.42 -5.94 -1.21
CA ILE A 22 7.75 -4.71 -0.81
C ILE A 22 6.26 -4.97 -0.62
N VAL A 23 5.75 -4.63 0.56
CA VAL A 23 4.32 -4.67 0.86
C VAL A 23 3.81 -3.24 0.90
N ILE A 24 2.85 -2.92 0.03
CA ILE A 24 2.18 -1.63 0.01
C ILE A 24 0.82 -1.78 0.66
N SER A 25 0.65 -1.19 1.84
CA SER A 25 -0.64 -1.10 2.51
C SER A 25 -1.36 0.15 2.01
N ASP A 26 -2.46 -0.06 1.34
CA ASP A 26 -3.22 0.99 0.66
C ASP A 26 -4.63 1.10 1.23
N ASN A 27 -4.85 2.12 2.04
CA ASN A 27 -6.18 2.47 2.53
C ASN A 27 -6.81 3.66 1.77
N GLY A 28 -6.12 4.23 0.80
CA GLY A 28 -6.59 5.33 -0.04
C GLY A 28 -6.67 6.69 0.66
N ILE A 29 -6.06 6.82 1.84
CA ILE A 29 -6.06 8.07 2.62
C ILE A 29 -4.71 8.32 3.29
N TYR A 30 -4.48 9.56 3.70
CA TYR A 30 -3.43 9.90 4.67
C TYR A 30 -3.94 9.60 6.09
N GLY A 31 -3.83 8.34 6.51
CA GLY A 31 -4.49 7.82 7.71
C GLY A 31 -4.14 8.55 9.00
N THR A 32 -2.86 8.81 9.24
CA THR A 32 -2.41 9.49 10.45
C THR A 32 -2.97 10.92 10.51
N ILE A 33 -2.91 11.66 9.41
CA ILE A 33 -3.45 13.02 9.33
C ILE A 33 -4.96 12.99 9.51
N ARG A 34 -5.64 12.03 8.85
CA ARG A 34 -7.08 11.85 8.98
C ARG A 34 -7.50 11.57 10.43
N THR A 35 -6.71 10.80 11.15
CA THR A 35 -6.95 10.54 12.58
C THR A 35 -6.99 11.82 13.39
N HIS A 36 -6.05 12.73 13.16
CA HIS A 36 -6.03 14.03 13.85
C HIS A 36 -7.22 14.89 13.47
N GLN A 37 -7.59 14.93 12.18
CA GLN A 37 -8.77 15.69 11.74
C GLN A 37 -10.06 15.16 12.39
N GLU A 38 -10.25 13.85 12.42
CA GLU A 38 -11.48 13.25 13.00
C GLU A 38 -11.53 13.42 14.53
N ARG A 39 -10.38 13.43 15.19
CA ARG A 39 -10.32 13.65 16.64
C ARG A 39 -10.66 15.09 17.05
N GLU A 40 -10.08 16.06 16.36
CA GLU A 40 -10.24 17.47 16.71
C GLU A 40 -11.51 18.10 16.10
N TYR A 41 -11.84 17.71 14.88
CA TYR A 41 -12.97 18.23 14.11
C TYR A 41 -13.71 17.12 13.39
N PRO A 42 -14.48 16.28 14.10
CA PRO A 42 -15.17 15.14 13.47
C PRO A 42 -16.03 15.55 12.28
N GLY A 43 -15.97 14.78 11.22
CA GLY A 43 -16.73 15.00 9.98
C GLY A 43 -16.27 16.17 9.13
N ARG A 44 -15.15 16.82 9.47
CA ARG A 44 -14.62 17.99 8.75
C ARG A 44 -13.26 17.70 8.13
N VAL A 45 -13.15 16.60 7.40
CA VAL A 45 -11.90 16.21 6.76
C VAL A 45 -11.63 17.01 5.49
N SER A 46 -10.37 17.27 5.20
CA SER A 46 -9.93 18.00 4.02
C SER A 46 -8.54 17.55 3.60
N GLY A 47 -8.35 17.30 2.31
CA GLY A 47 -7.03 17.01 1.74
C GLY A 47 -6.41 15.68 2.14
N THR A 48 -7.17 14.77 2.76
CA THR A 48 -6.63 13.48 3.24
C THR A 48 -7.07 12.29 2.41
N ASN A 49 -7.92 12.46 1.41
CA ASN A 49 -8.21 11.42 0.45
C ASN A 49 -7.10 11.35 -0.60
N LEU A 50 -6.72 10.13 -0.97
CA LEU A 50 -5.73 9.88 -2.01
C LEU A 50 -6.35 9.23 -3.22
N VAL A 51 -5.90 9.63 -4.40
CA VAL A 51 -6.11 8.89 -5.64
C VAL A 51 -4.79 8.20 -5.95
N ASN A 52 -4.71 6.94 -5.59
CA ASN A 52 -3.50 6.16 -5.80
C ASN A 52 -3.47 5.55 -7.21
N PRO A 53 -2.27 5.34 -7.78
CA PRO A 53 -2.15 4.56 -9.00
C PRO A 53 -2.51 3.08 -8.73
N ASP A 54 -2.67 2.33 -9.80
CA ASP A 54 -2.64 0.87 -9.71
C ASP A 54 -1.22 0.43 -9.38
N PHE A 55 -0.95 0.06 -8.14
CA PHE A 55 0.40 -0.29 -7.70
C PHE A 55 0.93 -1.57 -8.32
N THR A 56 0.06 -2.48 -8.76
CA THR A 56 0.53 -3.67 -9.51
C THR A 56 1.03 -3.28 -10.90
N ALA A 57 0.31 -2.44 -11.61
CA ALA A 57 0.75 -1.90 -12.89
C ALA A 57 2.01 -1.05 -12.75
N TRP A 58 2.08 -0.24 -11.69
CA TRP A 58 3.25 0.58 -11.38
C TRP A 58 4.49 -0.29 -11.13
N ALA A 59 4.40 -1.34 -10.33
CA ALA A 59 5.49 -2.27 -10.10
C ALA A 59 5.90 -2.99 -11.40
N ASN A 60 4.93 -3.45 -12.17
CA ASN A 60 5.18 -4.12 -13.45
C ASN A 60 5.91 -3.21 -14.44
N SER A 61 5.72 -1.90 -14.36
CA SER A 61 6.43 -0.94 -15.22
C SER A 61 7.95 -0.93 -14.99
N PHE A 62 8.40 -1.38 -13.81
CA PHE A 62 9.83 -1.58 -13.52
C PHE A 62 10.29 -3.02 -13.82
N GLY A 63 9.45 -3.87 -14.38
CA GLY A 63 9.76 -5.28 -14.58
C GLY A 63 9.65 -6.12 -13.29
N ILE A 64 8.97 -5.63 -12.26
CA ILE A 64 8.81 -6.30 -10.97
C ILE A 64 7.50 -7.06 -10.95
N VAL A 65 7.55 -8.31 -10.48
CA VAL A 65 6.34 -9.13 -10.29
C VAL A 65 5.52 -8.57 -9.15
N ALA A 66 4.23 -8.40 -9.39
CA ALA A 66 3.31 -7.81 -8.43
C ALA A 66 2.11 -8.71 -8.16
N TYR A 67 1.67 -8.69 -6.92
CA TYR A 67 0.50 -9.41 -6.43
C TYR A 67 -0.45 -8.43 -5.77
N LYS A 68 -1.73 -8.72 -5.83
CA LYS A 68 -2.78 -7.90 -5.22
C LYS A 68 -3.58 -8.73 -4.22
N LEU A 69 -3.83 -8.15 -3.06
CA LEU A 69 -4.61 -8.77 -2.01
C LEU A 69 -5.74 -7.82 -1.60
N GLY A 70 -6.97 -8.24 -1.83
CA GLY A 70 -8.18 -7.54 -1.44
C GLY A 70 -9.05 -8.37 -0.51
N LEU A 71 -10.21 -7.84 -0.15
CA LEU A 71 -11.20 -8.56 0.65
C LEU A 71 -11.68 -9.82 -0.08
N GLY A 72 -11.69 -10.96 0.63
CA GLY A 72 -12.13 -12.23 0.08
C GLY A 72 -11.06 -13.00 -0.70
N ASP A 73 -9.88 -12.45 -0.90
CA ASP A 73 -8.77 -13.16 -1.55
C ASP A 73 -8.13 -14.18 -0.60
N ASP A 74 -7.51 -15.20 -1.17
CA ASP A 74 -6.74 -16.18 -0.40
C ASP A 74 -5.42 -15.56 0.05
N ILE A 75 -5.38 -15.12 1.30
CA ILE A 75 -4.23 -14.44 1.90
C ILE A 75 -3.00 -15.36 1.90
N GLU A 76 -3.17 -16.60 2.34
CA GLU A 76 -2.05 -17.53 2.49
C GLU A 76 -1.40 -17.84 1.14
N ALA A 77 -2.19 -18.19 0.13
CA ALA A 77 -1.69 -18.51 -1.20
C ALA A 77 -0.99 -17.30 -1.84
N THR A 78 -1.58 -16.10 -1.70
CA THR A 78 -1.00 -14.87 -2.26
C THR A 78 0.32 -14.52 -1.60
N VAL A 79 0.39 -14.59 -0.27
CA VAL A 79 1.63 -14.30 0.48
C VAL A 79 2.72 -15.32 0.15
N LYS A 80 2.38 -16.60 0.04
CA LYS A 80 3.32 -17.65 -0.35
C LYS A 80 3.91 -17.37 -1.73
N ALA A 81 3.08 -17.04 -2.71
CA ALA A 81 3.54 -16.73 -4.06
C ALA A 81 4.46 -15.49 -4.06
N PHE A 82 4.07 -14.44 -3.33
CA PHE A 82 4.86 -13.22 -3.18
C PHE A 82 6.24 -13.50 -2.60
N LEU A 83 6.32 -14.27 -1.54
CA LEU A 83 7.59 -14.61 -0.89
C LEU A 83 8.44 -15.60 -1.70
N ALA A 84 7.80 -16.48 -2.47
CA ALA A 84 8.49 -17.49 -3.28
C ALA A 84 9.09 -16.92 -4.57
N GLU A 85 8.70 -15.73 -4.98
CA GLU A 85 9.25 -15.11 -6.19
C GLU A 85 10.76 -14.91 -6.03
N PRO A 86 11.61 -15.46 -6.94
CA PRO A 86 13.07 -15.36 -6.80
C PRO A 86 13.60 -13.92 -7.00
N GLY A 87 12.91 -13.11 -7.79
CA GLY A 87 13.26 -11.71 -8.01
C GLY A 87 12.61 -10.76 -7.02
N ALA A 88 12.71 -9.47 -7.29
CA ALA A 88 11.94 -8.46 -6.57
C ALA A 88 10.45 -8.70 -6.74
N SER A 89 9.67 -8.46 -5.72
CA SER A 89 8.22 -8.56 -5.81
C SER A 89 7.53 -7.50 -4.95
N VAL A 90 6.32 -7.13 -5.36
CA VAL A 90 5.48 -6.14 -4.68
C VAL A 90 4.16 -6.81 -4.34
N LEU A 91 3.69 -6.64 -3.12
CA LEU A 91 2.36 -7.04 -2.69
C LEU A 91 1.53 -5.78 -2.37
N HIS A 92 0.50 -5.55 -3.16
CA HIS A 92 -0.45 -4.45 -2.95
C HIS A 92 -1.63 -4.94 -2.12
N VAL A 93 -1.72 -4.46 -0.88
CA VAL A 93 -2.79 -4.83 0.04
C VAL A 93 -3.78 -3.68 0.16
N LYS A 94 -5.03 -3.94 -0.21
CA LYS A 94 -6.14 -3.02 0.05
C LYS A 94 -6.57 -3.16 1.50
N SER A 95 -6.48 -2.09 2.27
CA SER A 95 -6.85 -2.06 3.68
C SER A 95 -8.04 -1.14 3.95
N SER A 96 -8.63 -1.27 5.14
CA SER A 96 -9.80 -0.50 5.52
C SER A 96 -9.49 0.98 5.73
N LYS A 97 -10.37 1.85 5.22
CA LYS A 97 -10.30 3.31 5.49
C LYS A 97 -10.73 3.67 6.90
N VAL A 98 -11.54 2.82 7.55
CA VAL A 98 -12.08 3.11 8.88
C VAL A 98 -11.15 2.67 10.00
N SER A 99 -10.20 1.78 9.71
CA SER A 99 -9.18 1.33 10.66
C SER A 99 -7.98 2.27 10.58
N LEU A 100 -7.96 3.31 11.43
CA LEU A 100 -6.96 4.36 11.37
C LEU A 100 -5.68 4.04 12.14
N SER A 101 -5.80 3.19 13.16
CA SER A 101 -4.66 2.73 13.96
C SER A 101 -5.00 1.38 14.58
N ALA A 102 -4.04 0.76 15.26
CA ALA A 102 -4.27 -0.49 15.99
C ALA A 102 -5.37 -0.38 17.06
N PHE A 103 -5.63 0.82 17.55
CA PHE A 103 -6.55 1.07 18.66
C PHE A 103 -7.73 1.99 18.29
N GLY A 104 -7.77 2.49 17.06
CA GLY A 104 -8.77 3.46 16.63
C GLY A 104 -9.45 3.07 15.34
N VAL A 105 -10.79 3.15 15.33
CA VAL A 105 -11.63 2.93 14.15
C VAL A 105 -12.52 4.15 13.98
N LEU A 106 -12.71 4.59 12.73
CA LEU A 106 -13.68 5.64 12.45
C LEU A 106 -15.08 5.13 12.81
N LYS A 107 -15.81 5.94 13.57
CA LYS A 107 -17.23 5.70 13.74
C LYS A 107 -17.94 6.01 12.43
N ALA A 108 -18.65 5.03 11.95
CA ALA A 108 -19.42 5.18 10.71
C ALA A 108 -20.53 6.20 10.87
#